data_2b781686d172b1b7d6b09b43a9ad737b
#
_entry.id   2b781686d172b1b7d6b09b43a9ad737b
#
_cell.length_a   1.000
_cell.length_b   1.000
_cell.length_c   1.000
_cell.angle_alpha   90.00
_cell.angle_beta   90.00
_cell.angle_gamma   90.00
#
_symmetry.space_group_name_H-M   'P 1'
#
loop_
_entity.id
_entity.type
_entity.pdbx_description
1 polymer ?
#
loop_
_entity_poly.entity_id
_entity_poly.type
_entity_poly.pdbx_seq_one_letter_code
_entity_poly.pdbx_strand_id
1 'polypeptide(L)'
;MEKQKSPEVRFKGFSDGWKQQTLGDMFIPLSNNTLSRADLNYDNGQIKNIHYGDILVKYAAVLDYKNDKIPFITDGKISDFKSQLLQNGDVIFADTAEDEVVGKAIEINVPADTFIVSGLHTMAYRPKAKL
;
A
#
# COMPACT_ATOMS: atom_id res chain seq x y z
N MET A 1 8.23 -28.59 13.64
CA MET A 1 7.57 -27.44 14.31
C MET A 1 8.64 -26.45 14.73
N GLU A 2 8.51 -25.22 14.29
CA GLU A 2 9.49 -24.21 14.66
C GLU A 2 9.31 -23.78 16.10
N LYS A 3 10.43 -23.62 16.78
CA LYS A 3 10.40 -23.09 18.14
C LYS A 3 10.18 -21.59 18.10
N GLN A 4 9.36 -21.11 19.03
CA GLN A 4 9.20 -19.69 19.26
C GLN A 4 10.51 -19.08 19.71
N LYS A 5 10.94 -18.01 19.05
CA LYS A 5 12.17 -17.30 19.37
C LYS A 5 11.90 -16.20 20.38
N SER A 6 12.83 -16.00 21.30
CA SER A 6 12.76 -14.92 22.27
C SER A 6 13.88 -13.91 22.04
N PRO A 7 13.59 -12.61 22.10
CA PRO A 7 14.63 -11.59 21.98
C PRO A 7 15.55 -11.58 23.20
N GLU A 8 16.81 -11.20 23.02
CA GLU A 8 17.75 -11.04 24.12
C GLU A 8 17.36 -9.88 25.04
N VAL A 9 16.85 -8.81 24.44
CA VAL A 9 16.39 -7.62 25.17
C VAL A 9 14.88 -7.54 25.08
N ARG A 10 14.21 -7.35 26.23
CA ARG A 10 12.76 -7.24 26.31
C ARG A 10 12.38 -5.97 27.04
N PHE A 11 11.26 -5.38 26.60
CA PHE A 11 10.64 -4.29 27.35
C PHE A 11 10.03 -4.83 28.65
N LYS A 12 10.06 -4.01 29.68
CA LYS A 12 9.46 -4.36 30.96
C LYS A 12 7.98 -4.68 30.78
N GLY A 13 7.55 -5.84 31.29
CA GLY A 13 6.17 -6.31 31.16
C GLY A 13 5.95 -7.28 30.01
N PHE A 14 6.92 -7.45 29.12
CA PHE A 14 6.84 -8.42 28.02
C PHE A 14 7.63 -9.66 28.37
N SER A 15 6.94 -10.77 28.55
CA SER A 15 7.54 -12.06 28.91
C SER A 15 7.40 -13.11 27.81
N ASP A 16 6.53 -12.88 26.82
CA ASP A 16 6.27 -13.82 25.75
C ASP A 16 7.34 -13.75 24.65
N GLY A 17 7.60 -14.88 24.00
CA GLY A 17 8.46 -14.93 22.84
C GLY A 17 7.80 -14.30 21.61
N TRP A 18 8.61 -14.11 20.57
CA TRP A 18 8.13 -13.62 19.28
C TRP A 18 7.23 -14.64 18.61
N LYS A 19 6.04 -14.22 18.18
CA LYS A 19 5.18 -15.06 17.33
C LYS A 19 5.58 -14.87 15.87
N GLN A 20 5.76 -15.98 15.19
CA GLN A 20 6.00 -15.97 13.76
C GLN A 20 4.65 -16.00 13.02
N GLN A 21 4.40 -14.97 12.21
CA GLN A 21 3.20 -14.89 11.38
C GLN A 21 3.58 -14.58 9.94
N THR A 22 2.81 -15.10 8.99
CA THR A 22 2.96 -14.80 7.57
C THR A 22 2.17 -13.54 7.22
N LEU A 23 2.46 -12.94 6.06
CA LEU A 23 1.64 -11.84 5.54
C LEU A 23 0.18 -12.26 5.37
N GLY A 24 -0.07 -13.51 4.95
CA GLY A 24 -1.43 -14.04 4.82
C GLY A 24 -2.19 -14.15 6.13
N ASP A 25 -1.49 -14.29 7.25
CA ASP A 25 -2.11 -14.32 8.59
C ASP A 25 -2.51 -12.91 9.06
N MET A 26 -1.76 -11.89 8.65
CA MET A 26 -1.89 -10.52 9.14
C MET A 26 -2.66 -9.61 8.19
N PHE A 27 -2.64 -9.91 6.89
CA PHE A 27 -3.15 -9.02 5.84
C PHE A 27 -4.02 -9.77 4.85
N ILE A 28 -4.95 -9.02 4.26
CA ILE A 28 -5.77 -9.48 3.14
C ILE A 28 -5.18 -8.87 1.88
N PRO A 29 -4.78 -9.67 0.87
CA PRO A 29 -4.30 -9.12 -0.39
C PRO A 29 -5.45 -8.45 -1.15
N LEU A 30 -5.14 -7.33 -1.80
CA LEU A 30 -6.10 -6.54 -2.57
C LEU A 30 -5.72 -6.60 -4.05
N SER A 31 -6.72 -6.44 -4.91
CA SER A 31 -6.50 -6.39 -6.36
C SER A 31 -5.87 -5.08 -6.79
N ASN A 32 -5.02 -5.13 -7.80
CA ASN A 32 -4.47 -3.96 -8.45
C ASN A 32 -4.88 -3.93 -9.92
N ASN A 33 -4.64 -2.80 -10.60
CA ASN A 33 -4.89 -2.69 -12.03
C ASN A 33 -3.59 -2.84 -12.83
N THR A 34 -3.72 -2.86 -14.15
CA THR A 34 -2.60 -3.01 -15.08
C THR A 34 -2.35 -1.75 -15.91
N LEU A 35 -2.84 -0.61 -15.45
CA LEU A 35 -2.70 0.66 -16.17
C LEU A 35 -1.26 1.16 -16.14
N SER A 36 -0.81 1.72 -17.27
CA SER A 36 0.51 2.31 -17.40
C SER A 36 0.48 3.81 -17.11
N ARG A 37 1.65 4.43 -17.07
CA ARG A 37 1.77 5.88 -16.91
C ARG A 37 0.98 6.65 -17.97
N ALA A 38 0.87 6.13 -19.18
CA ALA A 38 0.12 6.74 -20.28
C ALA A 38 -1.39 6.85 -20.00
N ASP A 39 -1.90 6.02 -19.11
CA ASP A 39 -3.32 6.02 -18.72
C ASP A 39 -3.63 7.00 -17.58
N LEU A 40 -2.65 7.74 -17.11
CA LEU A 40 -2.75 8.62 -15.95
C LEU A 40 -2.54 10.08 -16.33
N ASN A 41 -3.13 10.98 -15.52
CA ASN A 41 -2.92 12.42 -15.66
C ASN A 41 -3.00 13.09 -14.28
N TYR A 42 -2.49 14.34 -14.17
CA TYR A 42 -2.50 15.08 -12.91
C TYR A 42 -3.58 16.17 -12.85
N ASP A 43 -4.42 16.29 -13.87
CA ASP A 43 -5.36 17.41 -13.97
C ASP A 43 -6.74 17.08 -13.42
N ASN A 44 -7.33 15.97 -13.85
CA ASN A 44 -8.67 15.61 -13.42
C ASN A 44 -8.97 14.12 -13.57
N GLY A 45 -9.96 13.66 -12.82
CA GLY A 45 -10.46 12.29 -12.86
C GLY A 45 -11.29 11.97 -11.63
N GLN A 46 -11.92 10.80 -11.63
CA GLN A 46 -12.71 10.34 -10.50
C GLN A 46 -11.90 9.51 -9.51
N ILE A 47 -10.87 8.83 -9.98
CA ILE A 47 -10.07 7.89 -9.18
C ILE A 47 -8.60 8.19 -9.35
N LYS A 48 -7.88 8.17 -8.23
CA LYS A 48 -6.42 8.28 -8.22
C LYS A 48 -5.78 6.90 -8.24
N ASN A 49 -4.61 6.80 -8.85
CA ASN A 49 -3.88 5.55 -9.02
C ASN A 49 -2.47 5.66 -8.46
N ILE A 50 -2.11 4.74 -7.58
CA ILE A 50 -0.74 4.67 -7.04
C ILE A 50 0.15 3.95 -8.04
N HIS A 51 1.07 4.68 -8.65
CA HIS A 51 2.03 4.13 -9.61
C HIS A 51 3.28 3.65 -8.88
N TYR A 52 3.80 2.48 -9.23
CA TYR A 52 4.97 1.89 -8.55
C TYR A 52 6.20 2.80 -8.55
N GLY A 53 6.43 3.50 -9.65
CA GLY A 53 7.56 4.44 -9.76
C GLY A 53 7.46 5.59 -8.77
N ASP A 54 6.25 6.04 -8.45
CA ASP A 54 6.04 7.10 -7.48
C ASP A 54 6.27 6.62 -6.04
N ILE A 55 5.93 5.36 -5.74
CA ILE A 55 6.28 4.75 -4.45
C ILE A 55 7.80 4.79 -4.25
N LEU A 56 8.54 4.46 -5.29
CA LEU A 56 10.00 4.36 -5.23
C LEU A 56 10.69 5.70 -4.98
N VAL A 57 10.17 6.79 -5.56
CA VAL A 57 10.92 8.05 -5.62
C VAL A 57 10.20 9.27 -5.04
N LYS A 58 8.89 9.24 -4.87
CA LYS A 58 8.11 10.44 -4.53
C LYS A 58 7.44 10.40 -3.17
N TYR A 59 6.86 9.27 -2.77
CA TYR A 59 5.98 9.23 -1.61
C TYR A 59 6.74 8.98 -0.31
N ALA A 60 6.25 9.60 0.76
CA ALA A 60 6.67 9.29 2.11
C ALA A 60 6.10 7.93 2.56
N ALA A 61 6.64 7.35 3.63
CA ALA A 61 6.18 6.06 4.16
C ALA A 61 4.68 6.07 4.51
N VAL A 62 4.17 7.18 5.02
CA VAL A 62 2.74 7.44 5.12
C VAL A 62 2.40 8.47 4.07
N LEU A 63 1.42 8.16 3.22
CA LEU A 63 1.06 9.04 2.11
C LEU A 63 0.60 10.40 2.64
N ASP A 64 1.26 11.46 2.18
CA ASP A 64 0.92 12.84 2.52
C ASP A 64 0.06 13.43 1.40
N TYR A 65 -1.25 13.36 1.54
CA TYR A 65 -2.20 13.79 0.53
C TYR A 65 -2.02 15.26 0.11
N LYS A 66 -1.56 16.11 1.02
CA LYS A 66 -1.38 17.54 0.72
C LYS A 66 -0.15 17.81 -0.16
N ASN A 67 0.92 17.07 0.04
CA ASN A 67 2.20 17.29 -0.61
C ASN A 67 2.52 16.27 -1.70
N ASP A 68 2.03 15.04 -1.55
CA ASP A 68 2.24 13.99 -2.53
C ASP A 68 1.22 14.11 -3.65
N LYS A 69 1.70 14.33 -4.87
CA LYS A 69 0.83 14.39 -6.04
C LYS A 69 0.54 12.98 -6.54
N ILE A 70 -0.73 12.61 -6.53
CA ILE A 70 -1.17 11.30 -6.98
C ILE A 70 -1.97 11.50 -8.28
N PRO A 71 -1.57 10.84 -9.38
CA PRO A 71 -2.26 11.01 -10.65
C PRO A 71 -3.66 10.39 -10.64
N PHE A 72 -4.54 10.93 -11.48
CA PHE A 72 -5.85 10.37 -11.76
C PHE A 72 -5.77 9.36 -12.91
N ILE A 73 -6.71 8.42 -12.93
CA ILE A 73 -6.92 7.54 -14.08
C ILE A 73 -7.69 8.33 -15.14
N THR A 74 -7.12 8.44 -16.32
CA THR A 74 -7.77 9.12 -17.45
C THR A 74 -9.02 8.34 -17.84
N ASP A 75 -10.17 9.03 -17.85
CA ASP A 75 -11.48 8.44 -18.16
C ASP A 75 -11.90 7.27 -17.26
N GLY A 76 -11.27 7.13 -16.11
CA GLY A 76 -11.61 6.08 -15.14
C GLY A 76 -12.92 6.38 -14.41
N LYS A 77 -13.78 5.37 -14.29
CA LYS A 77 -15.04 5.45 -13.55
C LYS A 77 -14.95 4.67 -12.26
N ILE A 78 -15.50 5.22 -11.19
CA ILE A 78 -15.52 4.56 -9.86
C ILE A 78 -16.16 3.17 -9.96
N SER A 79 -17.22 3.03 -10.76
CA SER A 79 -17.92 1.75 -10.93
C SER A 79 -17.02 0.63 -11.48
N ASP A 80 -16.01 0.96 -12.26
CA ASP A 80 -15.10 -0.03 -12.86
C ASP A 80 -14.04 -0.53 -11.88
N PHE A 81 -13.85 0.16 -10.75
CA PHE A 81 -12.79 -0.11 -9.79
C PHE A 81 -13.27 -0.41 -8.37
N LYS A 82 -14.57 -0.70 -8.19
CA LYS A 82 -15.16 -0.89 -6.85
C LYS A 82 -14.45 -1.93 -5.99
N SER A 83 -14.03 -3.05 -6.60
CA SER A 83 -13.34 -4.12 -5.87
C SER A 83 -11.88 -3.81 -5.54
N GLN A 84 -11.34 -2.72 -6.07
CA GLN A 84 -9.95 -2.34 -5.91
C GLN A 84 -9.75 -1.11 -5.02
N LEU A 85 -10.82 -0.48 -4.57
CA LEU A 85 -10.73 0.76 -3.78
C LEU A 85 -9.97 0.53 -2.48
N LEU A 86 -9.00 1.39 -2.23
CA LEU A 86 -8.17 1.35 -1.04
C LEU A 86 -8.82 2.13 0.11
N GLN A 87 -8.46 1.74 1.33
CA GLN A 87 -8.90 2.39 2.57
C GLN A 87 -7.67 2.87 3.34
N ASN A 88 -7.86 3.86 4.20
CA ASN A 88 -6.80 4.29 5.10
C ASN A 88 -6.32 3.13 5.97
N GLY A 89 -5.01 3.02 6.11
CA GLY A 89 -4.37 1.89 6.77
C GLY A 89 -3.95 0.78 5.82
N ASP A 90 -4.44 0.75 4.57
CA ASP A 90 -3.93 -0.19 3.57
C ASP A 90 -2.48 0.13 3.26
N VAL A 91 -1.68 -0.91 2.99
CA VAL A 91 -0.25 -0.79 2.70
C VAL A 91 0.03 -1.26 1.29
N ILE A 92 0.81 -0.48 0.55
CA ILE A 92 1.16 -0.79 -0.83
C ILE A 92 2.68 -0.87 -0.97
N PHE A 93 3.15 -1.99 -1.52
CA PHE A 93 4.56 -2.22 -1.85
C PHE A 93 4.78 -2.08 -3.35
N ALA A 94 5.92 -1.52 -3.74
CA ALA A 94 6.39 -1.62 -5.11
C ALA A 94 7.08 -2.97 -5.27
N ASP A 95 6.65 -3.77 -6.26
CA ASP A 95 7.21 -5.10 -6.49
C ASP A 95 8.31 -5.12 -7.56
N THR A 96 8.53 -3.98 -8.21
CA THR A 96 9.52 -3.83 -9.27
C THR A 96 10.41 -2.63 -8.97
N ALA A 97 11.70 -2.87 -8.78
CA ALA A 97 12.66 -1.82 -8.48
C ALA A 97 14.08 -2.35 -8.60
N GLU A 98 15.04 -1.43 -8.59
CA GLU A 98 16.44 -1.79 -8.36
C GLU A 98 16.63 -2.25 -6.91
N ASP A 99 17.68 -3.04 -6.68
CA ASP A 99 17.90 -3.76 -5.43
C ASP A 99 17.75 -2.92 -4.15
N GLU A 100 18.19 -1.67 -4.19
CA GLU A 100 18.21 -0.80 -3.00
C GLU A 100 16.82 -0.34 -2.54
N VAL A 101 15.82 -0.38 -3.44
CA VAL A 101 14.49 0.15 -3.15
C VAL A 101 13.37 -0.87 -3.30
N VAL A 102 13.71 -2.12 -3.57
CA VAL A 102 12.74 -3.22 -3.59
C VAL A 102 12.06 -3.34 -2.23
N GLY A 103 10.74 -3.47 -2.25
CA GLY A 103 9.97 -3.61 -1.02
C GLY A 103 9.64 -2.30 -0.35
N LYS A 104 9.96 -1.15 -0.95
CA LYS A 104 9.51 0.14 -0.42
C LYS A 104 8.00 0.18 -0.36
N ALA A 105 7.46 0.64 0.77
CA ALA A 105 6.04 0.61 1.06
C ALA A 105 5.51 1.98 1.45
N ILE A 106 4.22 2.18 1.18
CA ILE A 106 3.48 3.35 1.67
C ILE A 106 2.21 2.90 2.38
N GLU A 107 1.80 3.65 3.37
CA GLU A 107 0.50 3.49 4.02
C GLU A 107 -0.48 4.53 3.45
N ILE A 108 -1.68 4.09 3.10
CA ILE A 108 -2.72 4.97 2.58
C ILE A 108 -3.28 5.85 3.69
N ASN A 109 -3.27 7.15 3.45
CA ASN A 109 -3.85 8.14 4.33
C ASN A 109 -4.40 9.30 3.49
N VAL A 110 -5.67 9.25 3.18
CA VAL A 110 -6.35 10.20 2.29
C VAL A 110 -7.69 10.63 2.90
N PRO A 111 -8.25 11.79 2.49
CA PRO A 111 -9.60 12.19 2.90
C PRO A 111 -10.65 11.15 2.52
N ALA A 112 -11.73 11.07 3.30
CA ALA A 112 -12.78 10.06 3.14
C ALA A 112 -13.47 10.07 1.77
N ASP A 113 -13.47 11.21 1.09
CA ASP A 113 -14.08 11.38 -0.24
C ASP A 113 -13.11 11.09 -1.40
N THR A 114 -11.91 10.64 -1.10
CA THR A 114 -10.90 10.32 -2.12
C THR A 114 -11.00 8.85 -2.50
N PHE A 115 -11.18 8.58 -3.79
CA PHE A 115 -11.16 7.22 -4.35
C PHE A 115 -9.78 6.95 -4.93
N ILE A 116 -9.13 5.87 -4.46
CA ILE A 116 -7.76 5.55 -4.80
C ILE A 116 -7.58 4.04 -4.96
N VAL A 117 -6.77 3.66 -5.95
CA VAL A 117 -6.47 2.25 -6.26
C VAL A 117 -4.98 2.06 -6.47
N SER A 118 -4.50 0.83 -6.39
CA SER A 118 -3.11 0.50 -6.66
C SER A 118 -2.92 0.00 -8.09
N GLY A 119 -1.83 0.45 -8.72
CA GLY A 119 -1.53 0.19 -10.12
C GLY A 119 -0.65 -1.02 -10.38
N LEU A 120 -0.21 -1.11 -11.63
CA LEU A 120 0.71 -2.15 -12.10
C LEU A 120 1.99 -2.18 -11.26
N HIS A 121 2.53 -3.36 -11.05
CA HIS A 121 3.75 -3.60 -10.26
C HIS A 121 3.67 -3.10 -8.82
N THR A 122 2.48 -3.16 -8.25
CA THR A 122 2.26 -2.91 -6.83
C THR A 122 1.62 -4.13 -6.18
N MET A 123 1.84 -4.28 -4.88
CA MET A 123 1.17 -5.28 -4.06
C MET A 123 0.46 -4.55 -2.92
N ALA A 124 -0.85 -4.62 -2.89
CA ALA A 124 -1.65 -3.94 -1.87
C ALA A 124 -2.22 -4.93 -0.86
N TYR A 125 -2.15 -4.56 0.41
CA TYR A 125 -2.62 -5.39 1.51
C TYR A 125 -3.42 -4.58 2.52
N ARG A 126 -4.46 -5.20 3.06
CA ARG A 126 -5.27 -4.62 4.13
C ARG A 126 -5.04 -5.38 5.43
N PRO A 127 -4.69 -4.71 6.53
CA PRO A 127 -4.56 -5.37 7.83
C PRO A 127 -5.88 -6.03 8.24
N LYS A 128 -5.82 -7.27 8.75
CA LYS A 128 -7.00 -7.98 9.25
C LYS A 128 -7.51 -7.41 10.57
N ALA A 129 -6.62 -6.77 11.32
CA ALA A 129 -6.95 -6.12 12.58
C ALA A 129 -6.27 -4.77 12.64
N LYS A 130 -6.83 -3.86 13.43
CA LYS A 130 -6.17 -2.57 13.68
C LYS A 130 -4.87 -2.81 14.43
N LEU A 131 -3.83 -2.26 13.90
CA LEU A 131 -2.51 -2.29 14.52
C LEU A 131 -2.35 -1.11 15.48
#